data_169e69d6b9c6878be642a3642742c68c
#
_entry.id   169e69d6b9c6878be642a3642742c68c
#
_cell.length_a   1.000
_cell.length_b   1.000
_cell.length_c   1.000
_cell.angle_alpha   90.00
_cell.angle_beta   90.00
_cell.angle_gamma   90.00
#
_symmetry.space_group_name_H-M   'P 1'
#
loop_
_entity.id
_entity.type
_entity.pdbx_description
1 polymer ?
#
loop_
_entity_poly.entity_id
_entity_poly.type
_entity_poly.pdbx_seq_one_letter_code
_entity_poly.pdbx_strand_id
1 'polypeptide(L)'
;MSEISVHHDELIKIFYKTIFPSSLFCRWLSYGNDEAFCNREFSFTLKDDIYVRYLSFKDENEFIEELIRKNPYKIDIGAVYNIEPKNHKKGSTGWFVPEWKELVFDIDMTDYDDVRFCCEKADICKKCWPLMTVAIKVIDRALREDFGFEKILWVYSGRRGVHCWVCDKGARDLVFDARSAI
;
A
#
# COMPACT_ATOMS: atom_id res chain seq x y z
N MET A 1 22.91 -14.62 -14.14
CA MET A 1 21.52 -14.10 -14.10
C MET A 1 20.84 -14.56 -15.36
N SER A 2 19.64 -15.16 -15.28
CA SER A 2 18.94 -15.63 -16.46
C SER A 2 18.41 -14.46 -17.31
N GLU A 3 18.34 -14.59 -18.61
CA GLU A 3 17.77 -13.58 -19.53
C GLU A 3 16.38 -13.10 -19.09
N ILE A 4 15.57 -13.97 -18.48
CA ILE A 4 14.24 -13.66 -17.95
C ILE A 4 14.31 -12.62 -16.82
N SER A 5 15.31 -12.68 -15.95
CA SER A 5 15.46 -11.73 -14.83
C SER A 5 15.84 -10.33 -15.32
N VAL A 6 16.72 -10.23 -16.30
CA VAL A 6 17.11 -8.95 -16.91
C VAL A 6 15.92 -8.30 -17.60
N HIS A 7 15.15 -9.07 -18.35
CA HIS A 7 13.95 -8.58 -19.03
C HIS A 7 12.88 -8.06 -18.06
N HIS A 8 12.69 -8.73 -16.92
CA HIS A 8 11.72 -8.30 -15.91
C HIS A 8 12.08 -6.93 -15.27
N ASP A 9 13.35 -6.73 -14.90
CA ASP A 9 13.83 -5.46 -14.34
C ASP A 9 13.66 -4.30 -15.33
N GLU A 10 13.87 -4.54 -16.63
CA GLU A 10 13.65 -3.54 -17.67
C GLU A 10 12.15 -3.18 -17.82
N LEU A 11 11.28 -4.18 -17.77
CA LEU A 11 9.84 -3.97 -17.87
C LEU A 11 9.30 -3.16 -16.69
N ILE A 12 9.74 -3.41 -15.46
CA ILE A 12 9.37 -2.62 -14.29
C ILE A 12 9.81 -1.16 -14.47
N LYS A 13 11.00 -0.94 -14.96
CA LYS A 13 11.52 0.41 -15.22
C LYS A 13 10.71 1.16 -16.29
N ILE A 14 10.32 0.44 -17.35
CA ILE A 14 9.41 1.00 -18.38
C ILE A 14 8.05 1.33 -17.75
N PHE A 15 7.50 0.43 -16.93
CA PHE A 15 6.24 0.65 -16.21
C PHE A 15 6.27 1.95 -15.40
N TYR A 16 7.31 2.18 -14.57
CA TYR A 16 7.41 3.42 -13.79
C TYR A 16 7.56 4.66 -14.65
N LYS A 17 8.22 4.56 -15.80
CA LYS A 17 8.43 5.69 -16.68
C LYS A 17 7.21 6.10 -17.52
N THR A 18 6.34 5.11 -17.85
CA THR A 18 5.34 5.33 -18.92
C THR A 18 3.92 4.99 -18.53
N ILE A 19 3.72 4.09 -17.57
CA ILE A 19 2.39 3.56 -17.23
C ILE A 19 1.95 3.92 -15.83
N PHE A 20 2.90 3.98 -14.87
CA PHE A 20 2.59 4.26 -13.47
C PHE A 20 1.93 5.65 -13.33
N PRO A 21 0.71 5.72 -12.76
CA PRO A 21 -0.06 6.97 -12.69
C PRO A 21 0.40 7.86 -11.52
N SER A 22 1.65 8.31 -11.55
CA SER A 22 2.31 9.02 -10.44
C SER A 22 1.51 10.20 -9.92
N SER A 23 0.99 11.02 -10.82
CA SER A 23 0.23 12.22 -10.44
C SER A 23 -1.06 11.88 -9.66
N LEU A 24 -1.79 10.86 -10.10
CA LEU A 24 -2.98 10.39 -9.38
C LEU A 24 -2.61 9.77 -8.04
N PHE A 25 -1.53 9.00 -8.01
CA PHE A 25 -1.03 8.34 -6.82
C PHE A 25 -0.58 9.35 -5.76
N CYS A 26 0.25 10.33 -6.13
CA CYS A 26 0.72 11.38 -5.23
C CYS A 26 -0.44 12.26 -4.75
N ARG A 27 -1.35 12.65 -5.65
CA ARG A 27 -2.55 13.42 -5.30
C ARG A 27 -3.47 12.67 -4.32
N TRP A 28 -3.65 11.37 -4.49
CA TRP A 28 -4.38 10.56 -3.54
C TRP A 28 -3.72 10.58 -2.16
N LEU A 29 -2.42 10.30 -2.07
CA LEU A 29 -1.71 10.15 -0.81
C LEU A 29 -1.41 11.48 -0.10
N SER A 30 -1.42 12.59 -0.82
CA SER A 30 -1.30 13.94 -0.22
C SER A 30 -2.60 14.44 0.41
N TYR A 31 -3.76 13.96 -0.06
CA TYR A 31 -5.07 14.50 0.33
C TYR A 31 -5.20 16.01 0.16
N GLY A 32 -4.47 16.59 -0.79
CA GLY A 32 -4.41 18.04 -1.04
C GLY A 32 -3.55 18.81 -0.05
N ASN A 33 -2.67 18.13 0.68
CA ASN A 33 -1.72 18.69 1.62
C ASN A 33 -0.30 18.19 1.29
N ASP A 34 0.55 19.08 0.80
CA ASP A 34 1.92 18.74 0.41
C ASP A 34 2.77 18.28 1.60
N GLU A 35 2.55 18.87 2.79
CA GLU A 35 3.24 18.46 4.01
C GLU A 35 2.91 17.01 4.38
N ALA A 36 1.66 16.59 4.20
CA ALA A 36 1.24 15.21 4.42
C ALA A 36 1.98 14.23 3.50
N PHE A 37 2.25 14.62 2.25
CA PHE A 37 3.04 13.80 1.33
C PHE A 37 4.53 13.74 1.75
N CYS A 38 5.12 14.87 2.12
CA CYS A 38 6.51 14.94 2.60
C CYS A 38 6.74 14.09 3.85
N ASN A 39 5.75 14.05 4.74
CA ASN A 39 5.81 13.34 6.00
C ASN A 39 5.31 11.89 5.93
N ARG A 40 4.91 11.41 4.75
CA ARG A 40 4.49 10.03 4.56
C ARG A 40 5.68 9.09 4.42
N GLU A 41 5.65 7.98 5.15
CA GLU A 41 6.62 6.92 4.97
C GLU A 41 6.29 6.10 3.72
N PHE A 42 7.32 5.85 2.93
CA PHE A 42 7.32 4.82 1.91
C PHE A 42 8.40 3.79 2.22
N SER A 43 8.15 2.55 1.82
CA SER A 43 9.16 1.49 1.85
C SER A 43 9.19 0.79 0.50
N PHE A 44 10.37 0.37 0.09
CA PHE A 44 10.58 -0.31 -1.18
C PHE A 44 11.17 -1.69 -0.95
N THR A 45 10.59 -2.70 -1.60
CA THR A 45 11.26 -3.99 -1.76
C THR A 45 11.96 -4.00 -3.10
N LEU A 46 13.28 -4.06 -3.06
CA LEU A 46 14.15 -4.13 -4.23
C LEU A 46 14.42 -5.58 -4.62
N LYS A 47 15.23 -5.77 -5.67
CA LYS A 47 15.73 -7.08 -6.05
C LYS A 47 16.38 -7.79 -4.87
N ASP A 48 16.34 -9.11 -4.88
CA ASP A 48 16.88 -9.98 -3.82
C ASP A 48 16.23 -9.73 -2.43
N ASP A 49 14.96 -9.30 -2.44
CA ASP A 49 14.15 -9.01 -1.25
C ASP A 49 14.77 -7.96 -0.29
N ILE A 50 15.63 -7.08 -0.81
CA ILE A 50 16.18 -5.98 -0.01
C ILE A 50 15.08 -4.99 0.34
N TYR A 51 14.80 -4.85 1.64
CA TYR A 51 13.75 -3.97 2.14
C TYR A 51 14.33 -2.64 2.63
N VAL A 52 13.91 -1.55 1.99
CA VAL A 52 14.37 -0.17 2.29
C VAL A 52 13.23 0.62 2.90
N ARG A 53 13.40 1.09 4.14
CA ARG A 53 12.40 1.84 4.91
C ARG A 53 12.73 3.31 5.07
N TYR A 54 11.78 4.04 5.64
CA TYR A 54 11.89 5.44 6.00
C TYR A 54 12.18 6.37 4.81
N LEU A 55 11.65 6.00 3.65
CA LEU A 55 11.68 6.87 2.49
C LEU A 55 10.56 7.91 2.61
N SER A 56 10.85 9.13 2.21
CA SER A 56 9.86 10.20 2.05
C SER A 56 10.33 11.16 0.97
N PHE A 57 9.40 11.81 0.30
CA PHE A 57 9.65 12.61 -0.90
C PHE A 57 8.95 13.95 -0.78
N LYS A 58 9.61 15.00 -1.25
CA LYS A 58 9.06 16.35 -1.15
C LYS A 58 7.91 16.57 -2.15
N ASP A 59 7.99 15.89 -3.30
CA ASP A 59 7.03 16.04 -4.40
C ASP A 59 6.99 14.80 -5.31
N GLU A 60 6.10 14.82 -6.30
CA GLU A 60 5.97 13.78 -7.31
C GLU A 60 7.25 13.54 -8.09
N ASN A 61 8.01 14.60 -8.43
CA ASN A 61 9.22 14.46 -9.23
C ASN A 61 10.29 13.65 -8.48
N GLU A 62 10.55 14.01 -7.22
CA GLU A 62 11.50 13.27 -6.38
C GLU A 62 11.05 11.80 -6.21
N PHE A 63 9.75 11.55 -6.03
CA PHE A 63 9.22 10.21 -5.91
C PHE A 63 9.45 9.37 -7.18
N ILE A 64 9.11 9.91 -8.35
CA ILE A 64 9.28 9.19 -9.63
C ILE A 64 10.75 8.97 -9.98
N GLU A 65 11.60 9.96 -9.76
CA GLU A 65 13.05 9.81 -9.97
C GLU A 65 13.61 8.65 -9.14
N GLU A 66 13.17 8.56 -7.88
CA GLU A 66 13.61 7.50 -6.98
C GLU A 66 13.04 6.12 -7.36
N LEU A 67 11.77 6.05 -7.81
CA LEU A 67 11.19 4.82 -8.36
C LEU A 67 11.97 4.31 -9.57
N ILE A 68 12.29 5.19 -10.52
CA ILE A 68 13.06 4.83 -11.72
C ILE A 68 14.48 4.41 -11.36
N ARG A 69 15.10 5.09 -10.39
CA ARG A 69 16.48 4.83 -9.94
C ARG A 69 16.61 3.51 -9.20
N LYS A 70 15.70 3.25 -8.25
CA LYS A 70 15.74 2.05 -7.40
C LYS A 70 15.06 0.84 -8.02
N ASN A 71 14.13 1.07 -8.91
CA ASN A 71 13.37 0.04 -9.62
C ASN A 71 12.74 -1.01 -8.68
N PRO A 72 11.95 -0.59 -7.67
CA PRO A 72 11.42 -1.51 -6.68
C PRO A 72 10.39 -2.49 -7.28
N TYR A 73 10.33 -3.69 -6.74
CA TYR A 73 9.32 -4.69 -7.07
C TYR A 73 8.02 -4.47 -6.28
N LYS A 74 8.12 -3.87 -5.09
CA LYS A 74 6.98 -3.54 -4.25
C LYS A 74 7.16 -2.15 -3.65
N ILE A 75 6.07 -1.45 -3.50
CA ILE A 75 5.97 -0.16 -2.83
C ILE A 75 5.01 -0.35 -1.66
N ASP A 76 5.49 -0.15 -0.44
CA ASP A 76 4.65 -0.12 0.73
C ASP A 76 4.40 1.33 1.13
N ILE A 77 3.14 1.64 1.46
CA ILE A 77 2.68 2.95 1.88
C ILE A 77 2.49 2.93 3.39
N GLY A 78 3.27 3.73 4.08
CA GLY A 78 3.24 3.86 5.54
C GLY A 78 2.30 4.96 6.03
N ALA A 79 2.43 5.28 7.32
CA ALA A 79 1.73 6.38 7.95
C ALA A 79 2.31 7.73 7.53
N VAL A 80 1.56 8.79 7.80
CA VAL A 80 2.09 10.15 7.85
C VAL A 80 2.60 10.40 9.27
N TYR A 81 3.81 10.93 9.38
CA TYR A 81 4.48 11.20 10.64
C TYR A 81 4.53 12.70 10.94
N ASN A 82 4.88 13.03 12.15
CA ASN A 82 5.08 14.40 12.59
C ASN A 82 6.34 15.08 12.01
N ILE A 83 7.22 14.30 11.38
CA ILE A 83 8.43 14.77 10.67
C ILE A 83 8.66 13.87 9.46
N GLU A 84 9.45 14.35 8.49
CA GLU A 84 9.85 13.55 7.32
C GLU A 84 10.55 12.24 7.74
N PRO A 85 10.06 11.07 7.33
CA PRO A 85 10.66 9.76 7.67
C PRO A 85 12.15 9.64 7.37
N LYS A 86 12.63 10.20 6.26
CA LYS A 86 14.08 10.22 5.93
C LYS A 86 14.95 10.90 7.00
N ASN A 87 14.36 11.72 7.86
CA ASN A 87 15.02 12.45 8.94
C ASN A 87 14.83 11.82 10.33
N HIS A 88 14.20 10.65 10.43
CA HIS A 88 13.82 10.01 11.71
C HIS A 88 14.98 9.84 12.72
N LYS A 89 16.22 9.72 12.25
CA LYS A 89 17.43 9.61 13.10
C LYS A 89 18.08 10.95 13.45
N LYS A 90 17.68 12.06 12.80
CA LYS A 90 18.29 13.38 12.98
C LYS A 90 17.61 14.20 14.08
N GLY A 91 16.42 13.81 14.51
CA GLY A 91 15.68 14.48 15.57
C GLY A 91 16.28 14.19 16.94
N SER A 92 17.08 15.10 17.46
CA SER A 92 17.73 14.95 18.77
C SER A 92 16.80 15.14 19.96
N THR A 93 15.54 15.54 19.77
CA THR A 93 14.60 15.89 20.85
C THR A 93 13.13 15.59 20.59
N GLY A 94 12.78 15.05 19.43
CA GLY A 94 11.38 14.76 19.09
C GLY A 94 11.14 13.28 18.83
N TRP A 95 10.05 12.77 19.35
CA TRP A 95 9.61 11.40 19.06
C TRP A 95 9.18 11.34 17.60
N PHE A 96 9.63 10.32 16.86
CA PHE A 96 9.15 9.98 15.53
C PHE A 96 7.81 9.26 15.68
N VAL A 97 6.71 10.00 15.53
CA VAL A 97 5.37 9.55 15.88
C VAL A 97 4.48 9.51 14.63
N PRO A 98 3.80 8.40 14.36
CA PRO A 98 2.78 8.37 13.33
C PRO A 98 1.56 9.18 13.78
N GLU A 99 1.09 10.09 12.92
CA GLU A 99 -0.06 10.92 13.20
C GLU A 99 -1.35 10.30 12.67
N TRP A 100 -1.31 9.78 11.45
CA TRP A 100 -2.47 9.14 10.83
C TRP A 100 -2.07 8.21 9.69
N LYS A 101 -2.97 7.29 9.37
CA LYS A 101 -2.84 6.34 8.26
C LYS A 101 -4.23 5.87 7.85
N GLU A 102 -4.41 5.53 6.59
CA GLU A 102 -5.61 4.84 6.11
C GLU A 102 -5.87 3.59 6.95
N LEU A 103 -7.16 3.26 7.16
CA LEU A 103 -7.53 1.96 7.71
C LEU A 103 -7.48 0.96 6.55
N VAL A 104 -6.64 -0.05 6.67
CA VAL A 104 -6.40 -1.02 5.60
C VAL A 104 -6.73 -2.42 6.08
N PHE A 105 -7.54 -3.14 5.29
CA PHE A 105 -7.78 -4.57 5.44
C PHE A 105 -7.00 -5.29 4.35
N ASP A 106 -6.13 -6.19 4.75
CA ASP A 106 -5.38 -7.08 3.87
C ASP A 106 -6.04 -8.46 3.89
N ILE A 107 -6.53 -8.89 2.73
CA ILE A 107 -7.25 -10.15 2.58
C ILE A 107 -6.48 -11.03 1.62
N ASP A 108 -5.93 -12.11 2.11
CA ASP A 108 -5.15 -13.07 1.33
C ASP A 108 -5.98 -14.33 1.02
N MET A 109 -5.79 -14.91 -0.17
CA MET A 109 -6.47 -16.15 -0.54
C MET A 109 -6.11 -17.32 0.38
N THR A 110 -4.97 -17.29 1.05
CA THR A 110 -4.57 -18.31 2.04
C THR A 110 -5.47 -18.34 3.27
N ASP A 111 -6.18 -17.25 3.57
CA ASP A 111 -7.16 -17.19 4.66
C ASP A 111 -8.36 -18.13 4.41
N TYR A 112 -8.50 -18.59 3.16
CA TYR A 112 -9.57 -19.49 2.71
C TYR A 112 -9.08 -20.91 2.39
N ASP A 113 -7.86 -21.28 2.75
CA ASP A 113 -7.30 -22.62 2.42
C ASP A 113 -8.16 -23.77 2.98
N ASP A 114 -8.80 -23.56 4.12
CA ASP A 114 -9.67 -24.57 4.76
C ASP A 114 -10.98 -24.80 4.00
N VAL A 115 -11.41 -23.88 3.14
CA VAL A 115 -12.71 -23.92 2.44
C VAL A 115 -12.60 -23.94 0.92
N ARG A 116 -11.39 -23.83 0.36
CA ARG A 116 -11.16 -23.96 -1.08
C ARG A 116 -10.53 -25.31 -1.43
N PHE A 117 -11.08 -25.97 -2.44
CA PHE A 117 -10.69 -27.34 -2.83
C PHE A 117 -10.00 -27.41 -4.21
N CYS A 118 -9.75 -26.28 -4.85
CA CYS A 118 -9.20 -26.22 -6.20
C CYS A 118 -7.73 -25.82 -6.25
N CYS A 119 -7.23 -25.10 -5.24
CA CYS A 119 -5.87 -24.62 -5.10
C CYS A 119 -5.51 -24.51 -3.62
N GLU A 120 -4.24 -24.39 -3.31
CA GLU A 120 -3.73 -24.17 -1.96
C GLU A 120 -2.57 -23.16 -1.97
N LYS A 121 -2.27 -22.56 -0.81
CA LYS A 121 -1.14 -21.65 -0.61
C LYS A 121 -1.15 -20.48 -1.62
N ALA A 122 -0.09 -20.37 -2.42
CA ALA A 122 0.09 -19.26 -3.36
C ALA A 122 -0.70 -19.39 -4.66
N ASP A 123 -1.24 -20.58 -4.96
CA ASP A 123 -1.94 -20.84 -6.20
C ASP A 123 -3.37 -20.30 -6.17
N ILE A 124 -3.78 -19.70 -7.27
CA ILE A 124 -5.15 -19.18 -7.47
C ILE A 124 -5.69 -19.59 -8.83
N CYS A 125 -7.00 -19.75 -8.93
CA CYS A 125 -7.68 -20.00 -10.19
C CYS A 125 -9.06 -19.36 -10.23
N LYS A 126 -9.72 -19.46 -11.38
CA LYS A 126 -11.08 -18.92 -11.57
C LYS A 126 -12.14 -19.53 -10.64
N LYS A 127 -11.88 -20.70 -10.02
CA LYS A 127 -12.81 -21.36 -9.11
C LYS A 127 -12.73 -20.82 -7.67
N CYS A 128 -11.52 -20.46 -7.19
CA CYS A 128 -11.35 -19.90 -5.85
C CYS A 128 -11.46 -18.36 -5.82
N TRP A 129 -11.18 -17.66 -6.93
CA TRP A 129 -11.27 -16.19 -6.98
C TRP A 129 -12.62 -15.61 -6.53
N PRO A 130 -13.79 -16.25 -6.75
CA PRO A 130 -15.05 -15.79 -6.20
C PRO A 130 -15.07 -15.58 -4.68
N LEU A 131 -14.21 -16.26 -3.90
CA LEU A 131 -14.07 -16.04 -2.46
C LEU A 131 -13.61 -14.60 -2.18
N MET A 132 -12.66 -14.07 -2.97
CA MET A 132 -12.27 -12.66 -2.88
C MET A 132 -13.43 -11.71 -3.20
N THR A 133 -14.26 -12.06 -4.18
CA THR A 133 -15.46 -11.27 -4.50
C THR A 133 -16.45 -11.23 -3.34
N VAL A 134 -16.62 -12.35 -2.63
CA VAL A 134 -17.46 -12.43 -1.42
C VAL A 134 -16.87 -11.56 -0.31
N ALA A 135 -15.57 -11.69 -0.04
CA ALA A 135 -14.88 -10.88 0.96
C ALA A 135 -15.05 -9.37 0.69
N ILE A 136 -14.80 -8.94 -0.56
CA ILE A 136 -15.00 -7.55 -0.97
C ILE A 136 -16.44 -7.09 -0.66
N LYS A 137 -17.44 -7.86 -1.07
CA LYS A 137 -18.86 -7.46 -0.89
C LYS A 137 -19.25 -7.39 0.58
N VAL A 138 -18.80 -8.32 1.40
CA VAL A 138 -19.12 -8.37 2.84
C VAL A 138 -18.49 -7.19 3.56
N ILE A 139 -17.18 -6.96 3.36
CA ILE A 139 -16.44 -5.90 4.02
C ILE A 139 -16.89 -4.52 3.51
N ASP A 140 -17.05 -4.32 2.19
CA ASP A 140 -17.51 -3.05 1.63
C ASP A 140 -18.89 -2.66 2.18
N ARG A 141 -19.78 -3.63 2.29
CA ARG A 141 -21.11 -3.42 2.86
C ARG A 141 -21.03 -3.02 4.33
N ALA A 142 -20.30 -3.76 5.15
CA ALA A 142 -20.14 -3.45 6.58
C ALA A 142 -19.52 -2.06 6.79
N LEU A 143 -18.45 -1.74 6.06
CA LEU A 143 -17.80 -0.44 6.15
C LEU A 143 -18.73 0.72 5.79
N ARG A 144 -19.63 0.54 4.83
CA ARG A 144 -20.60 1.58 4.42
C ARG A 144 -21.83 1.63 5.31
N GLU A 145 -22.44 0.48 5.61
CA GLU A 145 -23.72 0.43 6.31
C GLU A 145 -23.56 0.54 7.83
N ASP A 146 -22.52 -0.11 8.42
CA ASP A 146 -22.33 -0.17 9.86
C ASP A 146 -21.42 0.96 10.37
N PHE A 147 -20.39 1.33 9.59
CA PHE A 147 -19.41 2.36 9.98
C PHE A 147 -19.60 3.71 9.28
N GLY A 148 -20.39 3.77 8.19
CA GLY A 148 -20.67 4.99 7.46
C GLY A 148 -19.49 5.55 6.66
N PHE A 149 -18.49 4.71 6.31
CA PHE A 149 -17.37 5.14 5.48
C PHE A 149 -17.77 5.19 3.99
N GLU A 150 -17.29 6.21 3.30
CA GLU A 150 -17.64 6.48 1.90
C GLU A 150 -16.46 6.34 0.94
N LYS A 151 -15.25 6.71 1.40
CA LYS A 151 -14.04 6.78 0.57
C LYS A 151 -13.24 5.48 0.65
N ILE A 152 -13.72 4.47 -0.05
CA ILE A 152 -13.15 3.13 -0.03
C ILE A 152 -12.52 2.83 -1.39
N LEU A 153 -11.24 2.40 -1.38
CA LEU A 153 -10.50 1.96 -2.55
C LEU A 153 -10.12 0.50 -2.40
N TRP A 154 -10.54 -0.32 -3.36
CA TRP A 154 -10.13 -1.72 -3.46
C TRP A 154 -8.98 -1.87 -4.43
N VAL A 155 -7.92 -2.54 -3.99
CA VAL A 155 -6.69 -2.74 -4.78
C VAL A 155 -6.39 -4.24 -4.84
N TYR A 156 -6.12 -4.75 -6.04
CA TYR A 156 -5.56 -6.08 -6.20
C TYR A 156 -4.11 -6.09 -5.70
N SER A 157 -3.75 -7.03 -4.83
CA SER A 157 -2.42 -7.08 -4.20
C SER A 157 -1.27 -7.38 -5.18
N GLY A 158 -1.61 -7.75 -6.42
CA GLY A 158 -0.66 -8.14 -7.46
C GLY A 158 -0.32 -9.63 -7.47
N ARG A 159 -0.85 -10.42 -6.51
CA ARG A 159 -0.58 -11.86 -6.45
C ARG A 159 -1.85 -12.67 -6.19
N ARG A 160 -2.38 -12.70 -4.98
CA ARG A 160 -3.46 -13.62 -4.58
C ARG A 160 -4.48 -13.01 -3.63
N GLY A 161 -4.42 -11.74 -3.37
CA GLY A 161 -5.29 -11.07 -2.40
C GLY A 161 -5.79 -9.72 -2.90
N VAL A 162 -6.52 -9.06 -2.02
CA VAL A 162 -7.02 -7.70 -2.21
C VAL A 162 -6.82 -6.88 -0.96
N HIS A 163 -6.56 -5.59 -1.12
CA HIS A 163 -6.49 -4.64 -0.02
C HIS A 163 -7.67 -3.68 -0.10
N CYS A 164 -8.33 -3.47 1.02
CA CYS A 164 -9.33 -2.43 1.19
C CYS A 164 -8.71 -1.23 1.89
N TRP A 165 -8.69 -0.08 1.25
CA TRP A 165 -8.18 1.17 1.80
C TRP A 165 -9.34 2.09 2.13
N VAL A 166 -9.57 2.36 3.42
CA VAL A 166 -10.59 3.31 3.88
C VAL A 166 -9.92 4.65 4.11
N CYS A 167 -10.27 5.61 3.26
CA CYS A 167 -9.57 6.89 3.10
C CYS A 167 -10.31 8.07 3.76
N ASP A 168 -11.45 7.84 4.41
CA ASP A 168 -12.16 8.85 5.18
C ASP A 168 -11.29 9.43 6.29
N LYS A 169 -11.43 10.74 6.55
CA LYS A 169 -10.65 11.39 7.61
C LYS A 169 -10.84 10.69 8.95
N GLY A 170 -12.07 10.34 9.31
CA GLY A 170 -12.38 9.63 10.55
C GLY A 170 -11.66 8.28 10.63
N ALA A 171 -11.56 7.53 9.52
CA ALA A 171 -10.84 6.26 9.48
C ALA A 171 -9.32 6.44 9.59
N ARG A 172 -8.77 7.49 8.98
CA ARG A 172 -7.33 7.79 9.02
C ARG A 172 -6.86 8.21 10.41
N ASP A 173 -7.70 8.91 11.16
CA ASP A 173 -7.40 9.44 12.49
C ASP A 173 -7.62 8.41 13.63
N LEU A 174 -8.08 7.19 13.32
CA LEU A 174 -8.29 6.14 14.31
C LEU A 174 -6.99 5.79 15.04
N VAL A 175 -7.05 5.76 16.35
CA VAL A 175 -5.97 5.24 17.20
C VAL A 175 -5.89 3.72 17.12
N PHE A 176 -4.77 3.14 17.57
CA PHE A 176 -4.50 1.71 17.47
C PHE A 176 -5.64 0.84 18.04
N ASP A 177 -6.11 1.15 19.25
CA ASP A 177 -7.16 0.37 19.90
C ASP A 177 -8.48 0.39 19.11
N ALA A 178 -8.84 1.54 18.56
CA ALA A 178 -10.03 1.66 17.72
C ALA A 178 -9.91 0.87 16.40
N ARG A 179 -8.71 0.84 15.80
CA ARG A 179 -8.46 0.02 14.59
C ARG A 179 -8.57 -1.47 14.86
N SER A 180 -8.16 -1.90 16.05
CA SER A 180 -8.21 -3.31 16.45
C SER A 180 -9.62 -3.78 16.82
N ALA A 181 -10.55 -2.84 17.03
CA ALA A 181 -11.94 -3.12 17.40
C ALA A 181 -12.89 -3.20 16.19
N ILE A 182 -12.43 -2.80 15.01
CA ILE A 182 -13.15 -2.89 13.74
C ILE A 182 -12.84 -4.23 13.06
#